data_38efd9ddfe99f6e045f0e4cd2d02e8ca
#
_entry.id   38efd9ddfe99f6e045f0e4cd2d02e8ca
#
_cell.length_a   1.000
_cell.length_b   1.000
_cell.length_c   1.000
_cell.angle_alpha   90.00
_cell.angle_beta   90.00
_cell.angle_gamma   90.00
#
_symmetry.space_group_name_H-M   'P 1'
#
loop_
_entity.id
_entity.type
_entity.pdbx_description
1 polymer ?
#
loop_
_entity_poly.entity_id
_entity_poly.type
_entity_poly.pdbx_seq_one_letter_code
_entity_poly.pdbx_strand_id
1 'polypeptide(L)'
;MDNQSVTPADVFADLLRFGAPAAVAWVKGGASAPAISGLVKFYQTPYQGVLVEAEIFNLPNKNVAGSSNFYAMHIHQNGDCSDTFAKTGEHYNPTNAAHPNHAGDLPPVLGNEGYAWTAFYDKRFGIDEIVGRSVIIHSQADDFRSQPSGDSGSKIACGTIIKADYTG
;
A
#
# COMPACT_ATOMS: atom_id res chain seq x y z
N MET A 1 1.25 1.77 41.27
CA MET A 1 1.90 2.08 39.96
C MET A 1 1.43 0.98 39.01
N ASP A 2 0.42 1.29 38.20
CA ASP A 2 -0.11 0.34 37.23
C ASP A 2 0.97 0.04 36.18
N ASN A 3 1.46 -1.17 36.23
CA ASN A 3 2.38 -1.71 35.25
C ASN A 3 1.57 -2.03 33.98
N GLN A 4 1.12 -1.01 33.26
CA GLN A 4 0.48 -1.21 31.96
C GLN A 4 1.55 -1.81 31.05
N SER A 5 1.37 -3.07 30.71
CA SER A 5 2.25 -3.72 29.72
C SER A 5 2.09 -3.00 28.38
N VAL A 6 3.17 -2.46 27.83
CA VAL A 6 3.20 -1.85 26.50
C VAL A 6 2.74 -2.88 25.48
N THR A 7 1.68 -2.58 24.75
CA THR A 7 1.14 -3.45 23.69
C THR A 7 1.82 -3.16 22.35
N PRO A 8 1.78 -4.07 21.38
CA PRO A 8 2.21 -3.75 20.02
C PRO A 8 1.54 -2.50 19.43
N ALA A 9 0.28 -2.25 19.76
CA ALA A 9 -0.45 -1.08 19.29
C ALA A 9 0.15 0.23 19.82
N ASP A 10 0.65 0.27 21.06
CA ASP A 10 1.32 1.45 21.62
C ASP A 10 2.61 1.75 20.85
N VAL A 11 3.39 0.69 20.54
CA VAL A 11 4.62 0.83 19.74
C VAL A 11 4.31 1.30 18.31
N PHE A 12 3.23 0.82 17.70
CA PHE A 12 2.82 1.26 16.36
C PHE A 12 2.36 2.72 16.37
N ALA A 13 1.63 3.14 17.39
CA ALA A 13 1.25 4.55 17.55
C ALA A 13 2.46 5.47 17.67
N ASP A 14 3.49 5.05 18.42
CA ASP A 14 4.74 5.80 18.56
C ASP A 14 5.52 5.84 17.24
N LEU A 15 5.57 4.74 16.49
CA LEU A 15 6.22 4.71 15.17
C LEU A 15 5.54 5.67 14.20
N LEU A 16 4.20 5.72 14.17
CA LEU A 16 3.45 6.65 13.31
C LEU A 16 3.67 8.12 13.69
N ARG A 17 3.88 8.41 14.97
CA ARG A 17 4.03 9.79 15.46
C ARG A 17 5.45 10.31 15.42
N PHE A 18 6.43 9.47 15.70
CA PHE A 18 7.81 9.89 15.96
C PHE A 18 8.85 9.08 15.17
N GLY A 19 8.44 7.95 14.57
CA GLY A 19 9.35 7.07 13.84
C GLY A 19 9.74 7.64 12.49
N ALA A 20 10.93 7.27 12.04
CA ALA A 20 11.37 7.48 10.66
C ALA A 20 11.02 6.23 9.84
N PRO A 21 10.33 6.35 8.69
CA PRO A 21 10.06 5.20 7.83
C PRO A 21 11.38 4.67 7.24
N ALA A 22 11.52 3.35 7.15
CA ALA A 22 12.68 2.70 6.53
C ALA A 22 12.62 2.71 5.00
N ALA A 23 11.41 2.77 4.44
CA ALA A 23 11.18 2.91 3.01
C ALA A 23 9.92 3.73 2.74
N VAL A 24 9.84 4.32 1.56
CA VAL A 24 8.70 5.14 1.12
C VAL A 24 8.36 4.87 -0.35
N ALA A 25 7.10 5.09 -0.72
CA ALA A 25 6.66 5.12 -2.11
C ALA A 25 5.85 6.39 -2.37
N TRP A 26 6.37 7.28 -3.24
CA TRP A 26 5.64 8.44 -3.72
C TRP A 26 4.67 8.00 -4.81
N VAL A 27 3.39 7.95 -4.47
CA VAL A 27 2.34 7.51 -5.39
C VAL A 27 1.90 8.67 -6.28
N LYS A 28 1.85 8.40 -7.59
CA LYS A 28 1.37 9.35 -8.60
C LYS A 28 0.35 8.67 -9.50
N GLY A 29 -0.69 9.42 -9.85
CA GLY A 29 -1.71 8.97 -10.78
C GLY A 29 -1.21 8.84 -12.21
N GLY A 30 -1.73 7.85 -12.91
CA GLY A 30 -1.55 7.66 -14.35
C GLY A 30 -2.52 8.50 -15.19
N ALA A 31 -2.49 8.30 -16.50
CA ALA A 31 -3.30 9.08 -17.45
C ALA A 31 -4.82 9.03 -17.15
N SER A 32 -5.33 7.92 -16.62
CA SER A 32 -6.74 7.75 -16.27
C SER A 32 -7.18 8.48 -14.99
N ALA A 33 -6.22 8.83 -14.11
CA ALA A 33 -6.49 9.49 -12.84
C ALA A 33 -5.30 10.39 -12.43
N PRO A 34 -4.94 11.39 -13.24
CA PRO A 34 -3.67 12.13 -13.11
C PRO A 34 -3.59 13.01 -11.85
N ALA A 35 -4.73 13.27 -11.21
CA ALA A 35 -4.79 14.06 -9.97
C ALA A 35 -4.34 13.28 -8.73
N ILE A 36 -4.32 11.94 -8.77
CA ILE A 36 -3.94 11.12 -7.60
C ILE A 36 -2.49 11.44 -7.23
N SER A 37 -2.29 11.67 -5.94
CA SER A 37 -0.98 11.81 -5.32
C SER A 37 -1.01 11.21 -3.93
N GLY A 38 0.13 10.79 -3.41
CA GLY A 38 0.17 10.25 -2.05
C GLY A 38 1.55 9.77 -1.64
N LEU A 39 1.61 9.30 -0.41
CA LEU A 39 2.81 8.73 0.18
C LEU A 39 2.44 7.48 0.95
N VAL A 40 3.13 6.40 0.64
CA VAL A 40 3.09 5.17 1.44
C VAL A 40 4.41 5.03 2.15
N LYS A 41 4.36 4.87 3.47
CA LYS A 41 5.51 4.77 4.36
C LYS A 41 5.57 3.36 4.94
N PHE A 42 6.76 2.83 5.08
CA PHE A 42 7.02 1.50 5.60
C PHE A 42 8.00 1.60 6.77
N TYR A 43 7.53 1.26 7.96
CA TYR A 43 8.30 1.34 9.19
C TYR A 43 8.76 -0.05 9.62
N GLN A 44 10.05 -0.19 9.91
CA GLN A 44 10.56 -1.40 10.55
C GLN A 44 9.99 -1.51 11.97
N THR A 45 9.42 -2.66 12.31
CA THR A 45 8.92 -2.91 13.67
C THR A 45 9.82 -3.84 14.46
N PRO A 46 9.76 -3.84 15.79
CA PRO A 46 10.47 -4.83 16.61
C PRO A 46 9.85 -6.23 16.56
N TYR A 47 8.72 -6.42 15.83
CA TYR A 47 7.93 -7.65 15.80
C TYR A 47 8.09 -8.48 14.52
N GLN A 48 9.20 -8.33 13.80
CA GLN A 48 9.47 -9.07 12.55
C GLN A 48 8.46 -8.80 11.42
N GLY A 49 7.93 -7.61 11.34
CA GLY A 49 7.01 -7.20 10.29
C GLY A 49 7.15 -5.71 10.04
N VAL A 50 6.36 -5.23 9.13
CA VAL A 50 6.34 -3.86 8.66
C VAL A 50 5.03 -3.20 9.07
N LEU A 51 5.11 -2.02 9.68
CA LEU A 51 3.97 -1.14 9.81
C LEU A 51 3.89 -0.29 8.55
N VAL A 52 2.75 -0.31 7.89
CA VAL A 52 2.50 0.44 6.66
C VAL A 52 1.53 1.57 6.97
N GLU A 53 1.85 2.77 6.50
CA GLU A 53 0.97 3.94 6.52
C GLU A 53 0.79 4.43 5.09
N ALA A 54 -0.45 4.59 4.65
CA ALA A 54 -0.77 5.12 3.34
C ALA A 54 -1.65 6.36 3.48
N GLU A 55 -1.25 7.45 2.83
CA GLU A 55 -2.02 8.68 2.72
C GLU A 55 -2.13 9.05 1.23
N ILE A 56 -3.35 9.01 0.71
CA ILE A 56 -3.64 9.17 -0.73
C ILE A 56 -4.67 10.28 -0.92
N PHE A 57 -4.41 11.17 -1.87
CA PHE A 57 -5.22 12.31 -2.21
C PHE A 57 -5.79 12.19 -3.62
N ASN A 58 -6.92 12.84 -3.84
CA ASN A 58 -7.59 12.97 -5.14
C ASN A 58 -7.98 11.62 -5.77
N LEU A 59 -8.30 10.61 -4.96
CA LEU A 59 -8.94 9.39 -5.45
C LEU A 59 -10.26 9.76 -6.13
N PRO A 60 -10.62 9.13 -7.26
CA PRO A 60 -11.90 9.38 -7.91
C PRO A 60 -13.06 9.14 -6.94
N ASN A 61 -13.98 10.09 -6.83
CA ASN A 61 -15.18 9.92 -6.01
C ASN A 61 -16.30 9.34 -6.86
N LYS A 62 -16.71 8.10 -6.55
CA LYS A 62 -17.69 7.35 -7.32
C LYS A 62 -19.06 7.45 -6.66
N ASN A 63 -19.93 8.35 -7.15
CA ASN A 63 -21.28 8.56 -6.66
C ASN A 63 -22.33 7.86 -7.55
N VAL A 64 -22.02 6.66 -8.06
CA VAL A 64 -22.90 5.89 -8.93
C VAL A 64 -23.39 4.65 -8.18
N ALA A 65 -24.68 4.32 -8.32
CA ALA A 65 -25.24 3.13 -7.69
C ALA A 65 -24.47 1.87 -8.09
N GLY A 66 -24.10 1.05 -7.12
CA GLY A 66 -23.30 -0.17 -7.33
C GLY A 66 -21.78 0.04 -7.39
N SER A 67 -21.29 1.28 -7.36
CA SER A 67 -19.86 1.56 -7.25
C SER A 67 -19.41 1.63 -5.78
N SER A 68 -18.11 1.49 -5.56
CA SER A 68 -17.47 1.58 -4.25
C SER A 68 -16.34 2.59 -4.28
N ASN A 69 -16.15 3.35 -3.19
CA ASN A 69 -14.99 4.20 -2.97
C ASN A 69 -13.86 3.46 -2.24
N PHE A 70 -13.93 2.13 -2.14
CA PHE A 70 -12.77 1.31 -1.81
C PHE A 70 -11.92 1.09 -3.06
N TYR A 71 -10.61 1.21 -2.91
CA TYR A 71 -9.61 1.02 -3.95
C TYR A 71 -8.62 -0.02 -3.49
N ALA A 72 -8.41 -1.07 -4.29
CA ALA A 72 -7.39 -2.06 -3.99
C ALA A 72 -6.00 -1.42 -4.00
N MET A 73 -5.17 -1.82 -3.07
CA MET A 73 -3.77 -1.41 -2.93
C MET A 73 -2.90 -2.65 -2.84
N HIS A 74 -1.93 -2.78 -3.75
CA HIS A 74 -1.08 -3.96 -3.78
C HIS A 74 0.39 -3.58 -3.99
N ILE A 75 1.31 -4.42 -3.48
CA ILE A 75 2.72 -4.37 -3.89
C ILE A 75 2.88 -5.26 -5.12
N HIS A 76 3.43 -4.71 -6.20
CA HIS A 76 3.72 -5.39 -7.44
C HIS A 76 5.20 -5.78 -7.57
N GLN A 77 5.51 -6.72 -8.46
CA GLN A 77 6.82 -7.35 -8.61
C GLN A 77 7.94 -6.35 -8.90
N ASN A 78 7.69 -5.36 -9.75
CA ASN A 78 8.71 -4.43 -10.25
C ASN A 78 8.35 -2.98 -9.93
N GLY A 79 9.38 -2.12 -9.79
CA GLY A 79 9.23 -0.70 -9.48
C GLY A 79 9.11 0.23 -10.69
N ASP A 80 8.97 -0.29 -11.91
CA ASP A 80 8.88 0.54 -13.12
C ASP A 80 7.45 1.07 -13.31
N CYS A 81 7.23 2.28 -12.79
CA CYS A 81 5.97 3.02 -12.90
C CYS A 81 5.82 3.78 -14.23
N SER A 82 6.62 3.50 -15.26
CA SER A 82 6.50 4.16 -16.56
C SER A 82 5.23 3.76 -17.32
N ASP A 83 4.89 4.57 -18.30
CA ASP A 83 3.76 4.34 -19.23
C ASP A 83 2.42 4.09 -18.51
N THR A 84 1.81 2.93 -18.75
CA THR A 84 0.52 2.51 -18.20
C THR A 84 0.68 1.61 -16.97
N PHE A 85 1.83 1.61 -16.31
CA PHE A 85 2.18 0.73 -15.19
C PHE A 85 2.24 -0.77 -15.55
N ALA A 86 2.24 -1.12 -16.85
CA ALA A 86 2.27 -2.51 -17.30
C ALA A 86 3.54 -3.24 -16.84
N LYS A 87 4.67 -2.52 -16.78
CA LYS A 87 5.97 -3.09 -16.39
C LYS A 87 6.10 -3.40 -14.90
N THR A 88 5.15 -3.00 -14.07
CA THR A 88 5.15 -3.37 -12.64
C THR A 88 4.92 -4.88 -12.42
N GLY A 89 4.41 -5.58 -13.42
CA GLY A 89 4.14 -7.03 -13.35
C GLY A 89 2.91 -7.35 -12.51
N GLU A 90 2.91 -8.55 -11.94
CA GLU A 90 1.85 -9.09 -11.09
C GLU A 90 2.06 -8.68 -9.62
N HIS A 91 1.14 -9.10 -8.73
CA HIS A 91 1.30 -8.93 -7.28
C HIS A 91 2.59 -9.62 -6.79
N TYR A 92 3.26 -9.00 -5.82
CA TYR A 92 4.43 -9.60 -5.18
C TYR A 92 4.02 -10.87 -4.44
N ASN A 93 4.49 -12.03 -4.92
CA ASN A 93 4.10 -13.35 -4.46
C ASN A 93 5.30 -14.30 -4.37
N PRO A 94 6.14 -14.17 -3.33
CA PRO A 94 7.34 -15.00 -3.20
C PRO A 94 7.06 -16.46 -2.86
N THR A 95 5.85 -16.77 -2.36
CA THR A 95 5.46 -18.11 -1.90
C THR A 95 4.60 -18.87 -2.90
N ASN A 96 4.28 -18.27 -4.04
CA ASN A 96 3.35 -18.81 -5.03
C ASN A 96 1.98 -19.19 -4.43
N ALA A 97 1.51 -18.35 -3.50
CA ALA A 97 0.17 -18.50 -2.91
C ALA A 97 -0.93 -18.11 -3.91
N ALA A 98 -2.17 -18.50 -3.64
CA ALA A 98 -3.32 -17.96 -4.36
C ALA A 98 -3.73 -16.61 -3.75
N HIS A 99 -4.32 -15.72 -4.57
CA HIS A 99 -4.97 -14.51 -4.07
C HIS A 99 -6.12 -14.89 -3.10
N PRO A 100 -6.29 -14.21 -1.96
CA PRO A 100 -5.64 -12.98 -1.50
C PRO A 100 -4.48 -13.20 -0.50
N ASN A 101 -3.70 -14.25 -0.68
CA ASN A 101 -2.61 -14.59 0.23
C ASN A 101 -1.22 -14.27 -0.33
N HIS A 102 -1.11 -13.49 -1.42
CA HIS A 102 0.16 -12.96 -1.86
C HIS A 102 0.75 -12.04 -0.79
N ALA A 103 2.05 -11.98 -0.68
CA ALA A 103 2.69 -11.03 0.24
C ALA A 103 2.37 -9.57 -0.13
N GLY A 104 2.08 -9.31 -1.39
CA GLY A 104 1.70 -8.00 -1.90
C GLY A 104 0.21 -7.64 -1.79
N ASP A 105 -0.66 -8.53 -1.33
CA ASP A 105 -2.11 -8.24 -1.20
C ASP A 105 -2.34 -7.43 0.08
N LEU A 106 -2.42 -6.12 -0.04
CA LEU A 106 -2.60 -5.21 1.10
C LEU A 106 -4.09 -4.90 1.33
N PRO A 107 -4.47 -4.44 2.54
CA PRO A 107 -5.80 -3.90 2.78
C PRO A 107 -6.12 -2.76 1.81
N PRO A 108 -7.37 -2.66 1.30
CA PRO A 108 -7.78 -1.59 0.41
C PRO A 108 -7.82 -0.25 1.15
N VAL A 109 -7.70 0.84 0.40
CA VAL A 109 -7.92 2.19 0.92
C VAL A 109 -9.36 2.63 0.70
N LEU A 110 -9.96 3.32 1.67
CA LEU A 110 -11.27 3.94 1.55
C LEU A 110 -11.13 5.42 1.20
N GLY A 111 -11.60 5.79 0.01
CA GLY A 111 -11.65 7.17 -0.43
C GLY A 111 -12.83 7.92 0.19
N ASN A 112 -12.54 8.81 1.14
CA ASN A 112 -13.52 9.72 1.75
C ASN A 112 -13.48 11.04 0.99
N GLU A 113 -14.37 11.22 0.05
CA GLU A 113 -14.38 12.39 -0.84
C GLU A 113 -13.03 12.67 -1.50
N GLY A 114 -12.34 11.60 -1.91
CA GLY A 114 -11.03 11.65 -2.56
C GLY A 114 -9.82 11.55 -1.63
N TYR A 115 -10.00 11.58 -0.32
CA TYR A 115 -8.94 11.39 0.66
C TYR A 115 -8.99 10.02 1.30
N ALA A 116 -7.86 9.34 1.39
CA ALA A 116 -7.72 8.09 2.13
C ALA A 116 -6.51 8.12 3.05
N TRP A 117 -6.70 7.65 4.27
CA TRP A 117 -5.64 7.37 5.22
C TRP A 117 -5.88 6.00 5.86
N THR A 118 -4.83 5.18 5.93
CA THR A 118 -4.86 3.89 6.62
C THR A 118 -3.50 3.54 7.18
N ALA A 119 -3.48 2.77 8.26
CA ALA A 119 -2.27 2.15 8.76
C ALA A 119 -2.56 0.71 9.21
N PHE A 120 -1.64 -0.21 8.94
CA PHE A 120 -1.77 -1.61 9.30
C PHE A 120 -0.40 -2.28 9.45
N TYR A 121 -0.37 -3.39 10.16
CA TYR A 121 0.80 -4.21 10.37
C TYR A 121 0.76 -5.48 9.52
N ASP A 122 1.87 -5.79 8.84
CA ASP A 122 1.99 -6.97 7.98
C ASP A 122 3.31 -7.71 8.24
N LYS A 123 3.22 -9.04 8.35
CA LYS A 123 4.37 -9.93 8.53
C LYS A 123 4.77 -10.69 7.27
N ARG A 124 4.03 -10.53 6.18
CA ARG A 124 4.23 -11.31 4.95
C ARG A 124 5.44 -10.87 4.14
N PHE A 125 6.05 -9.73 4.51
CA PHE A 125 7.25 -9.20 3.85
C PHE A 125 8.12 -8.39 4.82
N GLY A 126 9.39 -8.24 4.48
CA GLY A 126 10.35 -7.33 5.13
C GLY A 126 10.68 -6.14 4.23
N ILE A 127 11.29 -5.10 4.81
CA ILE A 127 11.66 -3.87 4.08
C ILE A 127 12.56 -4.17 2.88
N ASP A 128 13.60 -4.97 3.06
CA ASP A 128 14.57 -5.25 1.98
C ASP A 128 13.97 -6.08 0.84
N GLU A 129 12.89 -6.81 1.10
CA GLU A 129 12.19 -7.59 0.08
C GLU A 129 11.32 -6.73 -0.83
N ILE A 130 10.82 -5.60 -0.33
CA ILE A 130 9.89 -4.74 -1.08
C ILE A 130 10.56 -3.52 -1.73
N VAL A 131 11.75 -3.13 -1.30
CA VAL A 131 12.53 -2.06 -1.94
C VAL A 131 12.83 -2.41 -3.39
N GLY A 132 12.59 -1.47 -4.32
CA GLY A 132 12.69 -1.66 -5.76
C GLY A 132 11.42 -2.23 -6.42
N ARG A 133 10.39 -2.55 -5.65
CA ARG A 133 9.05 -2.89 -6.11
C ARG A 133 8.17 -1.65 -6.22
N SER A 134 6.89 -1.80 -6.49
CA SER A 134 5.95 -0.68 -6.53
C SER A 134 4.71 -0.92 -5.69
N VAL A 135 4.16 0.16 -5.15
CA VAL A 135 2.78 0.22 -4.68
C VAL A 135 1.90 0.62 -5.85
N ILE A 136 0.84 -0.13 -6.09
CA ILE A 136 -0.19 0.15 -7.08
C ILE A 136 -1.52 0.41 -6.39
N ILE A 137 -2.21 1.47 -6.81
CA ILE A 137 -3.62 1.68 -6.52
C ILE A 137 -4.42 1.26 -7.76
N HIS A 138 -5.44 0.45 -7.54
CA HIS A 138 -6.33 -0.04 -8.60
C HIS A 138 -7.64 0.74 -8.65
N SER A 139 -8.36 0.61 -9.77
CA SER A 139 -9.59 1.37 -10.02
C SER A 139 -10.81 0.85 -9.25
N GLN A 140 -10.75 -0.36 -8.70
CA GLN A 140 -11.85 -1.00 -7.98
C GLN A 140 -11.38 -1.59 -6.66
N ALA A 141 -12.34 -1.97 -5.81
CA ALA A 141 -12.07 -2.73 -4.61
C ALA A 141 -11.57 -4.14 -4.96
N ASP A 142 -10.72 -4.68 -4.09
CA ASP A 142 -10.37 -6.10 -4.09
C ASP A 142 -11.56 -6.90 -3.55
N ASP A 143 -11.98 -7.97 -4.24
CA ASP A 143 -13.04 -8.88 -3.80
C ASP A 143 -12.52 -10.03 -2.90
N PHE A 144 -11.21 -10.11 -2.69
CA PHE A 144 -10.48 -11.07 -1.86
C PHE A 144 -10.66 -12.54 -2.25
N ARG A 145 -11.03 -12.84 -3.48
CA ARG A 145 -11.30 -14.22 -3.94
C ARG A 145 -11.01 -14.48 -5.40
N SER A 146 -11.30 -13.54 -6.29
CA SER A 146 -11.10 -13.73 -7.73
C SER A 146 -9.62 -13.82 -8.08
N GLN A 147 -9.25 -14.84 -8.86
CA GLN A 147 -7.88 -15.03 -9.30
C GLN A 147 -7.62 -14.24 -10.59
N PRO A 148 -6.44 -13.71 -10.81
CA PRO A 148 -5.27 -13.70 -9.89
C PRO A 148 -5.20 -12.50 -8.96
N SER A 149 -6.12 -11.54 -9.02
CA SER A 149 -5.91 -10.19 -8.45
C SER A 149 -7.15 -9.57 -7.81
N GLY A 150 -8.16 -10.36 -7.42
CA GLY A 150 -9.33 -9.87 -6.69
C GLY A 150 -10.26 -8.98 -7.52
N ASP A 151 -10.29 -9.14 -8.84
CA ASP A 151 -11.09 -8.30 -9.76
C ASP A 151 -10.92 -6.79 -9.52
N SER A 152 -9.72 -6.39 -9.09
CA SER A 152 -9.39 -5.03 -8.64
C SER A 152 -9.37 -3.96 -9.73
N GLY A 153 -9.56 -4.36 -10.99
CA GLY A 153 -9.61 -3.46 -12.14
C GLY A 153 -8.24 -2.95 -12.59
N SER A 154 -8.23 -1.83 -13.29
CA SER A 154 -7.02 -1.27 -13.88
C SER A 154 -6.12 -0.60 -12.83
N LYS A 155 -4.81 -0.54 -13.11
CA LYS A 155 -3.83 0.23 -12.33
C LYS A 155 -4.03 1.72 -12.62
N ILE A 156 -4.33 2.53 -11.60
CA ILE A 156 -4.62 3.96 -11.76
C ILE A 156 -3.56 4.87 -11.14
N ALA A 157 -2.76 4.36 -10.19
CA ALA A 157 -1.63 5.09 -9.61
C ALA A 157 -0.52 4.13 -9.20
N CYS A 158 0.72 4.63 -9.20
CA CYS A 158 1.93 3.86 -8.94
C CYS A 158 2.95 4.69 -8.14
N GLY A 159 3.66 4.02 -7.25
CA GLY A 159 4.83 4.57 -6.55
C GLY A 159 5.91 3.52 -6.38
N THR A 160 7.12 3.79 -6.86
CA THR A 160 8.27 2.91 -6.61
C THR A 160 8.68 2.98 -5.14
N ILE A 161 8.88 1.83 -4.52
CA ILE A 161 9.33 1.72 -3.12
C ILE A 161 10.86 1.91 -3.10
N ILE A 162 11.30 2.95 -2.41
CA ILE A 162 12.72 3.28 -2.25
C ILE A 162 13.08 3.31 -0.76
N LYS A 163 14.34 3.03 -0.41
CA LYS A 163 14.83 3.26 0.95
C LYS A 163 14.72 4.74 1.30
N ALA A 164 14.28 5.02 2.51
CA ALA A 164 14.27 6.37 3.02
C ALA A 164 15.67 6.70 3.57
N ASP A 165 16.46 7.45 2.82
CA ASP A 165 17.77 7.93 3.25
C ASP A 165 17.60 9.25 4.02
N TYR A 166 17.80 9.17 5.33
CA TYR A 166 17.86 10.35 6.23
C TYR A 166 19.29 10.83 6.40
N THR A 167 20.07 10.92 5.31
CA THR A 167 21.36 11.61 5.33
C THR A 167 21.10 13.11 5.30
N GLY A 168 20.88 13.67 6.48
CA GLY A 168 20.90 15.11 6.73
C GLY A 168 22.18 15.49 7.45
#